data_4352e01cc3194bc02c6a25d898cf1dc2
#
_entry.id   4352e01cc3194bc02c6a25d898cf1dc2
#
_cell.length_a   1.000
_cell.length_b   1.000
_cell.length_c   1.000
_cell.angle_alpha   90.00
_cell.angle_beta   90.00
_cell.angle_gamma   90.00
#
_symmetry.space_group_name_H-M   'P 1'
#
loop_
_entity.id
_entity.type
_entity.pdbx_description
1 polymer ?
#
loop_
_entity_poly.entity_id
_entity_poly.type
_entity_poly.pdbx_seq_one_letter_code
_entity_poly.pdbx_strand_id
1 'polypeptide(L)'
;AAESQGLSLVTPPDDAAAQGRPLWQRISWPKIGLFIVSLYLFILALTLMKDGARGLAPLVQDRFSLNNAFNTMGFGWLFAYVVMSGSPVAASALTFLDAGIITPIQTFTMIIGSRMGASFIILFIGFIYVLRGRNRSTSLSMGLLSFTVTGSLQIGSVIIGTLLLRSGLLGRFSLGNGAALTSITDVLIDPVSGIFKNTLHLPAWGLFLVGLGIILLTFNLFDRCLPEMTIKESQVGRVSRLVYNPLIMFLLGSAVTLVSMSVSVSLSILVPLSHRGFVRRENVIPYIMGANITTFIDTLLAAVLLNNHAAVSVVMAEMLGVAITAMIILLVAFRRYERGALRFVQWVTEKNLNLALFMFSIFLIPIVLILI
;
A
#
# COMPACT_ATOMS: atom_id res chain seq x y z
N ALA A 1 -26.24 -60.89 6.97
CA ALA A 1 -26.35 -59.82 7.95
C ALA A 1 -25.23 -58.83 7.67
N ALA A 2 -25.52 -57.77 6.95
CA ALA A 2 -24.61 -56.64 6.69
C ALA A 2 -25.25 -55.41 7.35
N GLU A 3 -24.61 -54.93 8.39
CA GLU A 3 -24.96 -53.71 9.08
C GLU A 3 -24.72 -52.49 8.16
N SER A 4 -25.79 -51.80 7.81
CA SER A 4 -25.78 -50.48 7.23
C SER A 4 -25.45 -49.45 8.33
N GLN A 5 -24.17 -49.03 8.43
CA GLN A 5 -23.81 -47.86 9.22
C GLN A 5 -24.35 -46.60 8.50
N GLY A 6 -25.33 -45.99 9.11
CA GLY A 6 -25.90 -44.71 8.67
C GLY A 6 -24.87 -43.58 8.72
N LEU A 7 -24.57 -43.05 7.56
CA LEU A 7 -23.88 -41.75 7.43
C LEU A 7 -24.82 -40.68 7.96
N SER A 8 -24.62 -40.21 9.18
CA SER A 8 -25.26 -39.00 9.68
C SER A 8 -24.76 -37.83 8.86
N LEU A 9 -25.64 -37.31 8.01
CA LEU A 9 -25.45 -36.01 7.33
C LEU A 9 -25.30 -34.92 8.42
N VAL A 10 -24.07 -34.55 8.68
CA VAL A 10 -23.78 -33.36 9.46
C VAL A 10 -24.24 -32.18 8.61
N THR A 11 -25.41 -31.66 8.92
CA THR A 11 -25.88 -30.39 8.40
C THR A 11 -24.89 -29.33 8.78
N PRO A 12 -24.31 -28.52 7.81
CA PRO A 12 -23.42 -27.42 8.18
C PRO A 12 -24.25 -26.39 8.95
N PRO A 13 -23.79 -25.94 10.11
CA PRO A 13 -24.51 -24.96 10.89
C PRO A 13 -24.48 -23.57 10.22
N ASP A 14 -25.59 -22.88 10.32
CA ASP A 14 -25.79 -21.42 10.26
C ASP A 14 -25.81 -20.65 8.94
N ASP A 15 -25.53 -21.22 7.77
CA ASP A 15 -25.57 -20.41 6.53
C ASP A 15 -27.01 -20.13 6.00
N ALA A 16 -27.98 -20.98 6.32
CA ALA A 16 -29.39 -20.77 5.92
C ALA A 16 -30.11 -19.70 6.76
N ALA A 17 -29.70 -19.55 8.02
CA ALA A 17 -30.24 -18.54 8.92
C ALA A 17 -29.75 -17.11 8.61
N ALA A 18 -28.64 -16.97 7.86
CA ALA A 18 -28.08 -15.67 7.50
C ALA A 18 -28.76 -15.03 6.28
N GLN A 19 -29.43 -15.82 5.43
CA GLN A 19 -30.04 -15.30 4.20
C GLN A 19 -31.37 -14.53 4.40
N GLY A 20 -32.02 -14.71 5.56
CA GLY A 20 -33.29 -14.06 5.89
C GLY A 20 -33.16 -12.84 6.82
N ARG A 21 -31.98 -12.51 7.32
CA ARG A 21 -31.81 -11.36 8.22
C ARG A 21 -31.79 -10.04 7.46
N PRO A 22 -32.52 -8.99 7.91
CA PRO A 22 -32.50 -7.69 7.30
C PRO A 22 -31.09 -7.11 7.28
N LEU A 23 -30.75 -6.30 6.26
CA LEU A 23 -29.40 -5.74 6.03
C LEU A 23 -28.80 -5.08 7.28
N TRP A 24 -29.61 -4.47 8.12
CA TRP A 24 -29.21 -3.83 9.39
C TRP A 24 -28.58 -4.79 10.40
N GLN A 25 -28.97 -6.07 10.41
CA GLN A 25 -28.41 -7.10 11.31
C GLN A 25 -27.12 -7.73 10.76
N ARG A 26 -26.78 -7.47 9.50
CA ARG A 26 -25.52 -7.89 8.87
C ARG A 26 -24.40 -6.88 9.08
N ILE A 27 -24.75 -5.67 9.56
CA ILE A 27 -23.79 -4.60 9.82
C ILE A 27 -23.10 -4.85 11.14
N SER A 28 -21.79 -5.02 11.14
CA SER A 28 -20.98 -5.12 12.34
C SER A 28 -20.71 -3.72 12.93
N TRP A 29 -21.61 -3.23 13.76
CA TRP A 29 -21.50 -1.93 14.44
C TRP A 29 -20.13 -1.69 15.10
N PRO A 30 -19.48 -2.69 15.74
CA PRO A 30 -18.14 -2.52 16.30
C PRO A 30 -17.08 -2.18 15.22
N LYS A 31 -17.19 -2.74 14.00
CA LYS A 31 -16.26 -2.44 12.91
C LYS A 31 -16.45 -1.02 12.38
N ILE A 32 -17.70 -0.53 12.34
CA ILE A 32 -17.99 0.86 11.95
C ILE A 32 -17.43 1.82 13.01
N GLY A 33 -17.67 1.54 14.29
CA GLY A 33 -17.09 2.34 15.38
C GLY A 33 -15.57 2.36 15.33
N LEU A 34 -14.94 1.20 15.09
CA LEU A 34 -13.50 1.10 14.94
C LEU A 34 -12.98 1.89 13.71
N PHE A 35 -13.72 1.87 12.60
CA PHE A 35 -13.39 2.65 11.40
C PHE A 35 -13.43 4.17 11.68
N ILE A 36 -14.47 4.65 12.37
CA ILE A 36 -14.60 6.07 12.75
C ILE A 36 -13.44 6.48 13.67
N VAL A 37 -13.12 5.66 14.68
CA VAL A 37 -11.97 5.89 15.56
C VAL A 37 -10.67 5.91 14.79
N SER A 38 -10.48 4.97 13.85
CA SER A 38 -9.29 4.94 13.00
C SER A 38 -9.18 6.18 12.14
N LEU A 39 -10.28 6.65 11.54
CA LEU A 39 -10.29 7.88 10.75
C LEU A 39 -9.96 9.12 11.61
N TYR A 40 -10.49 9.19 12.80
CA TYR A 40 -10.16 10.25 13.77
C TYR A 40 -8.66 10.25 14.11
N LEU A 41 -8.10 9.08 14.45
CA LEU A 41 -6.67 8.92 14.75
C LEU A 41 -5.81 9.24 13.53
N PHE A 42 -6.27 8.93 12.32
CA PHE A 42 -5.59 9.27 11.08
C PHE A 42 -5.43 10.78 10.90
N ILE A 43 -6.52 11.52 11.11
CA ILE A 43 -6.52 12.98 11.01
C ILE A 43 -5.63 13.58 12.10
N LEU A 44 -5.76 13.10 13.35
CA LEU A 44 -4.91 13.54 14.46
C LEU A 44 -3.42 13.31 14.18
N ALA A 45 -3.08 12.13 13.65
CA ALA A 45 -1.70 11.79 13.27
C ALA A 45 -1.15 12.76 12.22
N LEU A 46 -1.91 13.02 11.16
CA LEU A 46 -1.51 13.97 10.11
C LEU A 46 -1.29 15.38 10.67
N THR A 47 -2.18 15.84 11.57
CA THR A 47 -2.05 17.16 12.21
C THR A 47 -0.78 17.24 13.06
N LEU A 48 -0.51 16.23 13.90
CA LEU A 48 0.72 16.18 14.70
C LEU A 48 1.97 16.10 13.84
N MET A 49 1.94 15.31 12.78
CA MET A 49 3.06 15.20 11.83
C MET A 49 3.31 16.52 11.10
N LYS A 50 2.26 17.21 10.62
CA LYS A 50 2.34 18.52 10.00
C LYS A 50 2.98 19.55 10.93
N ASP A 51 2.51 19.63 12.17
CA ASP A 51 3.03 20.57 13.18
C ASP A 51 4.48 20.24 13.56
N GLY A 52 4.80 18.95 13.64
CA GLY A 52 6.12 18.46 13.97
C GLY A 52 7.13 18.49 12.83
N ALA A 53 6.67 18.47 11.57
CA ALA A 53 7.52 18.37 10.39
C ALA A 53 8.58 19.46 10.32
N ARG A 54 8.20 20.70 10.63
CA ARG A 54 9.12 21.85 10.63
C ARG A 54 10.33 21.67 11.52
N GLY A 55 10.16 20.97 12.66
CA GLY A 55 11.26 20.66 13.57
C GLY A 55 12.23 19.62 13.05
N LEU A 56 11.85 18.88 12.01
CA LEU A 56 12.70 17.91 11.34
C LEU A 56 13.45 18.52 10.13
N ALA A 57 13.16 19.76 9.74
CA ALA A 57 13.80 20.40 8.59
C ALA A 57 15.33 20.32 8.62
N PRO A 58 16.06 20.64 9.73
CA PRO A 58 17.50 20.49 9.78
C PRO A 58 17.96 19.05 9.59
N LEU A 59 17.25 18.09 10.16
CA LEU A 59 17.56 16.66 10.02
C LEU A 59 17.40 16.20 8.57
N VAL A 60 16.28 16.59 7.95
CA VAL A 60 15.91 16.18 6.58
C VAL A 60 16.82 16.82 5.55
N GLN A 61 17.12 18.12 5.69
CA GLN A 61 17.92 18.87 4.73
C GLN A 61 19.42 18.71 4.95
N ASP A 62 19.87 18.80 6.19
CA ASP A 62 21.32 18.86 6.49
C ASP A 62 21.93 17.45 6.72
N ARG A 63 21.21 16.58 7.42
CA ARG A 63 21.73 15.24 7.76
C ARG A 63 21.46 14.19 6.69
N PHE A 64 20.25 14.17 6.14
CA PHE A 64 19.88 13.23 5.08
C PHE A 64 20.12 13.80 3.69
N SER A 65 20.50 15.10 3.58
CA SER A 65 20.81 15.78 2.32
C SER A 65 19.73 15.57 1.26
N LEU A 66 18.44 15.67 1.67
CA LEU A 66 17.31 15.43 0.76
C LEU A 66 17.13 16.62 -0.21
N ASN A 67 18.15 16.87 -1.02
CA ASN A 67 18.25 18.04 -1.89
C ASN A 67 17.74 17.77 -3.32
N ASN A 68 17.59 16.52 -3.70
CA ASN A 68 17.19 16.14 -5.05
C ASN A 68 16.20 14.97 -5.07
N ALA A 69 15.67 14.66 -6.26
CA ALA A 69 14.70 13.59 -6.49
C ALA A 69 15.24 12.18 -6.18
N PHE A 70 16.53 11.93 -6.38
CA PHE A 70 17.14 10.62 -6.13
C PHE A 70 17.31 10.37 -4.65
N ASN A 71 17.82 11.37 -3.90
CA ASN A 71 17.97 11.26 -2.45
C ASN A 71 16.62 10.98 -1.78
N THR A 72 15.56 11.71 -2.17
CA THR A 72 14.22 11.52 -1.59
C THR A 72 13.62 10.17 -1.96
N MET A 73 13.87 9.66 -3.17
CA MET A 73 13.47 8.29 -3.56
C MET A 73 14.16 7.25 -2.69
N GLY A 74 15.50 7.34 -2.54
CA GLY A 74 16.28 6.42 -1.70
C GLY A 74 15.85 6.48 -0.23
N PHE A 75 15.65 7.69 0.29
CA PHE A 75 15.18 7.90 1.66
C PHE A 75 13.80 7.28 1.87
N GLY A 76 12.82 7.55 0.99
CA GLY A 76 11.49 6.96 1.08
C GLY A 76 11.52 5.44 1.03
N TRP A 77 12.41 4.87 0.23
CA TRP A 77 12.59 3.43 0.10
C TRP A 77 13.13 2.81 1.39
N LEU A 78 14.24 3.34 1.95
CA LEU A 78 14.80 2.83 3.22
C LEU A 78 13.88 3.10 4.41
N PHE A 79 13.23 4.27 4.42
CA PHE A 79 12.29 4.59 5.49
C PHE A 79 11.11 3.60 5.52
N ALA A 80 10.63 3.16 4.35
CA ALA A 80 9.59 2.14 4.28
C ALA A 80 10.07 0.76 4.78
N TYR A 81 11.36 0.43 4.68
CA TYR A 81 11.92 -0.78 5.29
C TYR A 81 11.86 -0.70 6.83
N VAL A 82 12.23 0.46 7.39
CA VAL A 82 12.22 0.67 8.85
C VAL A 82 10.81 0.62 9.41
N VAL A 83 9.89 1.32 8.73
CA VAL A 83 8.49 1.44 9.15
C VAL A 83 7.67 0.18 8.82
N MET A 84 8.20 -0.70 7.94
CA MET A 84 7.52 -1.87 7.39
C MET A 84 6.17 -1.52 6.74
N SER A 85 6.07 -0.32 6.19
CA SER A 85 4.85 0.17 5.51
C SER A 85 5.17 1.35 4.59
N GLY A 86 4.49 1.43 3.43
CA GLY A 86 4.65 2.54 2.49
C GLY A 86 3.76 3.74 2.80
N SER A 87 2.54 3.50 3.30
CA SER A 87 1.54 4.57 3.47
C SER A 87 1.91 5.60 4.55
N PRO A 88 2.45 5.23 5.72
CA PRO A 88 2.95 6.21 6.68
C PRO A 88 4.12 7.04 6.14
N VAL A 89 4.98 6.43 5.32
CA VAL A 89 6.11 7.14 4.69
C VAL A 89 5.61 8.11 3.62
N ALA A 90 4.62 7.72 2.83
CA ALA A 90 3.96 8.61 1.88
C ALA A 90 3.27 9.78 2.58
N ALA A 91 2.58 9.54 3.71
CA ALA A 91 2.01 10.59 4.53
C ALA A 91 3.09 11.54 5.10
N SER A 92 4.24 11.00 5.52
CA SER A 92 5.40 11.81 5.93
C SER A 92 5.91 12.70 4.80
N ALA A 93 5.99 12.18 3.56
CA ALA A 93 6.39 12.97 2.40
C ALA A 93 5.42 14.14 2.15
N LEU A 94 4.10 13.89 2.28
CA LEU A 94 3.10 14.94 2.13
C LEU A 94 3.19 16.00 3.24
N THR A 95 3.48 15.61 4.48
CA THR A 95 3.67 16.56 5.59
C THR A 95 4.94 17.37 5.43
N PHE A 96 6.02 16.81 4.88
CA PHE A 96 7.23 17.55 4.54
C PHE A 96 7.00 18.55 3.42
N LEU A 97 6.20 18.19 2.41
CA LEU A 97 5.77 19.11 1.36
C LEU A 97 4.95 20.27 1.94
N ASP A 98 3.97 19.97 2.78
CA ASP A 98 3.11 20.97 3.39
C ASP A 98 3.88 21.91 4.32
N ALA A 99 4.91 21.41 4.99
CA ALA A 99 5.84 22.20 5.79
C ALA A 99 6.85 23.01 4.96
N GLY A 100 6.90 22.84 3.63
CA GLY A 100 7.85 23.51 2.74
C GLY A 100 9.28 22.97 2.82
N ILE A 101 9.49 21.77 3.37
CA ILE A 101 10.81 21.15 3.55
C ILE A 101 11.32 20.55 2.24
N ILE A 102 10.42 19.92 1.47
CA ILE A 102 10.73 19.30 0.18
C ILE A 102 9.77 19.82 -0.91
N THR A 103 10.22 19.76 -2.14
CA THR A 103 9.47 20.19 -3.33
C THR A 103 8.45 19.12 -3.78
N PRO A 104 7.47 19.49 -4.65
CA PRO A 104 6.53 18.50 -5.20
C PRO A 104 7.20 17.31 -5.91
N ILE A 105 8.29 17.55 -6.66
CA ILE A 105 9.04 16.49 -7.34
C ILE A 105 9.74 15.58 -6.32
N GLN A 106 10.34 16.13 -5.28
CA GLN A 106 10.95 15.38 -4.20
C GLN A 106 9.91 14.55 -3.42
N THR A 107 8.73 15.12 -3.19
CA THR A 107 7.61 14.40 -2.56
C THR A 107 7.16 13.23 -3.42
N PHE A 108 7.00 13.46 -4.71
CA PHE A 108 6.63 12.44 -5.70
C PHE A 108 7.62 11.27 -5.67
N THR A 109 8.92 11.56 -5.74
CA THR A 109 9.95 10.52 -5.72
C THR A 109 10.09 9.83 -4.36
N MET A 110 9.87 10.53 -3.25
CA MET A 110 9.81 9.92 -1.92
C MET A 110 8.63 8.94 -1.79
N ILE A 111 7.46 9.27 -2.36
CA ILE A 111 6.31 8.37 -2.42
C ILE A 111 6.64 7.14 -3.26
N ILE A 112 7.23 7.30 -4.45
CA ILE A 112 7.71 6.18 -5.28
C ILE A 112 8.64 5.27 -4.49
N GLY A 113 9.65 5.84 -3.82
CA GLY A 113 10.57 5.09 -2.96
C GLY A 113 9.82 4.31 -1.88
N SER A 114 8.83 4.92 -1.25
CA SER A 114 8.03 4.27 -0.20
C SER A 114 7.28 3.04 -0.72
N ARG A 115 6.80 3.06 -1.96
CA ARG A 115 6.11 1.91 -2.60
C ARG A 115 7.09 0.79 -2.94
N MET A 116 8.29 1.15 -3.40
CA MET A 116 9.38 0.18 -3.59
C MET A 116 9.74 -0.51 -2.27
N GLY A 117 9.91 0.26 -1.21
CA GLY A 117 10.18 -0.28 0.12
C GLY A 117 9.05 -1.16 0.66
N ALA A 118 7.81 -0.75 0.51
CA ALA A 118 6.66 -1.52 0.95
C ALA A 118 6.53 -2.88 0.24
N SER A 119 6.90 -2.97 -1.03
CA SER A 119 6.86 -4.23 -1.78
C SER A 119 7.84 -5.28 -1.25
N PHE A 120 8.89 -4.86 -0.54
CA PHE A 120 9.84 -5.75 0.14
C PHE A 120 9.20 -6.54 1.29
N ILE A 121 8.15 -6.04 1.92
CA ILE A 121 7.55 -6.70 3.10
C ILE A 121 7.06 -8.10 2.76
N ILE A 122 6.42 -8.28 1.61
CA ILE A 122 5.91 -9.58 1.14
C ILE A 122 7.08 -10.53 0.87
N LEU A 123 8.17 -10.01 0.31
CA LEU A 123 9.39 -10.76 0.07
C LEU A 123 10.04 -11.18 1.39
N PHE A 124 10.08 -10.29 2.38
CA PHE A 124 10.62 -10.56 3.71
C PHE A 124 9.83 -11.64 4.45
N ILE A 125 8.50 -11.61 4.38
CA ILE A 125 7.64 -12.67 4.91
C ILE A 125 7.96 -14.01 4.23
N GLY A 126 8.09 -14.01 2.90
CA GLY A 126 8.49 -15.20 2.13
C GLY A 126 9.85 -15.75 2.56
N PHE A 127 10.80 -14.87 2.84
CA PHE A 127 12.13 -15.23 3.35
C PHE A 127 12.07 -15.88 4.74
N ILE A 128 11.25 -15.37 5.65
CA ILE A 128 11.01 -15.98 6.97
C ILE A 128 10.46 -17.41 6.81
N TYR A 129 9.56 -17.66 5.86
CA TYR A 129 9.06 -19.01 5.58
C TYR A 129 10.16 -19.96 5.08
N VAL A 130 11.10 -19.46 4.27
CA VAL A 130 12.27 -20.24 3.84
C VAL A 130 13.15 -20.61 5.02
N LEU A 131 13.42 -19.67 5.94
CA LEU A 131 14.18 -19.94 7.17
C LEU A 131 13.49 -20.99 8.07
N ARG A 132 12.16 -21.08 7.99
CA ARG A 132 11.36 -22.11 8.70
C ARG A 132 11.26 -23.45 7.95
N GLY A 133 12.11 -23.66 6.95
CA GLY A 133 12.20 -24.94 6.21
C GLY A 133 11.13 -25.13 5.13
N ARG A 134 10.39 -24.09 4.72
CA ARG A 134 9.45 -24.16 3.60
C ARG A 134 10.16 -24.10 2.26
N ASN A 135 9.53 -24.63 1.22
CA ASN A 135 10.09 -24.60 -0.13
C ASN A 135 10.36 -23.17 -0.60
N ARG A 136 11.62 -22.90 -0.96
CA ARG A 136 12.13 -21.58 -1.35
C ARG A 136 11.41 -21.00 -2.56
N SER A 137 11.29 -21.78 -3.64
CA SER A 137 10.66 -21.31 -4.88
C SER A 137 9.21 -20.87 -4.64
N THR A 138 8.46 -21.62 -3.84
CA THR A 138 7.07 -21.31 -3.55
C THR A 138 6.92 -20.12 -2.61
N SER A 139 7.77 -20.06 -1.56
CA SER A 139 7.66 -19.03 -0.53
C SER A 139 8.10 -17.64 -1.02
N LEU A 140 9.13 -17.56 -1.87
CA LEU A 140 9.66 -16.28 -2.36
C LEU A 140 8.95 -15.77 -3.63
N SER A 141 8.34 -16.65 -4.43
CA SER A 141 7.82 -16.28 -5.75
C SER A 141 6.81 -15.14 -5.71
N MET A 142 5.91 -15.15 -4.74
CA MET A 142 4.86 -14.10 -4.63
C MET A 142 5.47 -12.75 -4.24
N GLY A 143 6.40 -12.75 -3.30
CA GLY A 143 7.11 -11.54 -2.91
C GLY A 143 7.98 -10.98 -4.03
N LEU A 144 8.69 -11.84 -4.77
CA LEU A 144 9.48 -11.46 -5.93
C LEU A 144 8.61 -10.93 -7.07
N LEU A 145 7.45 -11.56 -7.35
CA LEU A 145 6.49 -11.05 -8.31
C LEU A 145 5.95 -9.68 -7.91
N SER A 146 5.56 -9.54 -6.64
CA SER A 146 5.08 -8.26 -6.12
C SER A 146 6.14 -7.17 -6.29
N PHE A 147 7.38 -7.43 -5.87
CA PHE A 147 8.48 -6.49 -6.01
C PHE A 147 8.78 -6.14 -7.48
N THR A 148 8.82 -7.15 -8.36
CA THR A 148 9.13 -6.97 -9.80
C THR A 148 8.03 -6.15 -10.49
N VAL A 149 6.77 -6.48 -10.25
CA VAL A 149 5.63 -5.78 -10.85
C VAL A 149 5.56 -4.35 -10.32
N THR A 150 5.63 -4.16 -9.01
CA THR A 150 5.65 -2.82 -8.41
C THR A 150 6.81 -1.99 -8.96
N GLY A 151 8.03 -2.54 -8.97
CA GLY A 151 9.22 -1.84 -9.47
C GLY A 151 9.10 -1.39 -10.92
N SER A 152 8.59 -2.26 -11.80
CA SER A 152 8.40 -1.91 -13.21
C SER A 152 7.32 -0.85 -13.42
N LEU A 153 6.24 -0.88 -12.63
CA LEU A 153 5.21 0.16 -12.65
C LEU A 153 5.75 1.50 -12.15
N GLN A 154 6.57 1.48 -11.10
CA GLN A 154 7.17 2.68 -10.53
C GLN A 154 8.18 3.32 -11.50
N ILE A 155 8.96 2.54 -12.24
CA ILE A 155 9.85 3.06 -13.29
C ILE A 155 9.03 3.81 -14.36
N GLY A 156 7.92 3.24 -14.82
CA GLY A 156 7.02 3.91 -15.76
C GLY A 156 6.36 5.15 -15.16
N SER A 157 5.95 5.08 -13.88
CA SER A 157 5.35 6.19 -13.15
C SER A 157 6.33 7.37 -12.98
N VAL A 158 7.62 7.11 -12.74
CA VAL A 158 8.65 8.19 -12.69
C VAL A 158 8.60 9.03 -13.96
N ILE A 159 8.53 8.41 -15.13
CA ILE A 159 8.52 9.11 -16.40
C ILE A 159 7.20 9.86 -16.61
N ILE A 160 6.09 9.11 -16.56
CA ILE A 160 4.76 9.64 -16.87
C ILE A 160 4.32 10.66 -15.80
N GLY A 161 4.48 10.34 -14.52
CA GLY A 161 4.09 11.21 -13.41
C GLY A 161 4.90 12.50 -13.37
N THR A 162 6.21 12.45 -13.66
CA THR A 162 7.04 13.65 -13.78
C THR A 162 6.57 14.54 -14.92
N LEU A 163 6.21 13.96 -16.07
CA LEU A 163 5.65 14.72 -17.20
C LEU A 163 4.31 15.36 -16.82
N LEU A 164 3.43 14.63 -16.12
CA LEU A 164 2.14 15.14 -15.65
C LEU A 164 2.32 16.29 -14.65
N LEU A 165 3.26 16.17 -13.71
CA LEU A 165 3.55 17.26 -12.75
C LEU A 165 4.11 18.49 -13.45
N ARG A 166 5.06 18.33 -14.38
CA ARG A 166 5.68 19.44 -15.11
C ARG A 166 4.70 20.11 -16.07
N SER A 167 3.71 19.40 -16.61
CA SER A 167 2.70 19.98 -17.50
C SER A 167 1.74 20.94 -16.81
N GLY A 168 1.66 20.91 -15.47
CA GLY A 168 0.71 21.73 -14.70
C GLY A 168 -0.76 21.32 -14.87
N LEU A 169 -1.05 20.27 -15.64
CA LEU A 169 -2.43 19.81 -15.89
C LEU A 169 -3.17 19.47 -14.60
N LEU A 170 -2.46 18.85 -13.64
CA LEU A 170 -3.05 18.41 -12.39
C LEU A 170 -3.34 19.56 -11.41
N GLY A 171 -2.66 20.68 -11.53
CA GLY A 171 -2.93 21.87 -10.72
C GLY A 171 -4.31 22.50 -10.99
N ARG A 172 -4.98 22.11 -12.09
CA ARG A 172 -6.34 22.54 -12.42
C ARG A 172 -7.43 21.71 -11.74
N PHE A 173 -7.08 20.54 -11.22
CA PHE A 173 -8.00 19.66 -10.48
C PHE A 173 -8.01 20.06 -9.01
N SER A 174 -8.89 20.97 -8.63
CA SER A 174 -9.17 21.24 -7.22
C SER A 174 -10.24 20.23 -6.76
N LEU A 175 -9.83 19.26 -5.96
CA LEU A 175 -10.77 18.38 -5.25
C LEU A 175 -11.38 19.17 -4.10
N GLY A 176 -12.37 20.01 -4.41
CA GLY A 176 -13.22 20.70 -3.46
C GLY A 176 -12.53 21.67 -2.49
N ASN A 177 -13.25 22.68 -2.06
CA ASN A 177 -12.80 23.52 -0.95
C ASN A 177 -12.85 22.69 0.33
N GLY A 178 -11.69 22.34 0.88
CA GLY A 178 -11.57 21.65 2.17
C GLY A 178 -12.11 22.41 3.39
N ALA A 179 -12.78 23.54 3.19
CA ALA A 179 -13.30 24.40 4.24
C ALA A 179 -14.23 23.67 5.23
N ALA A 180 -15.05 22.73 4.75
CA ALA A 180 -15.88 21.94 5.65
C ALA A 180 -15.08 20.91 6.47
N LEU A 181 -14.00 20.35 5.87
CA LEU A 181 -13.11 19.41 6.53
C LEU A 181 -12.20 20.14 7.54
N THR A 182 -11.72 21.34 7.21
CA THR A 182 -10.92 22.16 8.16
C THR A 182 -11.74 22.53 9.38
N SER A 183 -13.00 22.92 9.22
CA SER A 183 -13.87 23.24 10.37
C SER A 183 -14.08 22.05 11.32
N ILE A 184 -14.19 20.82 10.78
CA ILE A 184 -14.30 19.60 11.59
C ILE A 184 -12.97 19.30 12.31
N THR A 185 -11.84 19.47 11.62
CA THR A 185 -10.52 19.29 12.23
C THR A 185 -10.27 20.27 13.35
N ASP A 186 -10.58 21.55 13.14
CA ASP A 186 -10.37 22.61 14.14
C ASP A 186 -11.17 22.33 15.44
N VAL A 187 -12.40 21.83 15.32
CA VAL A 187 -13.25 21.57 16.49
C VAL A 187 -12.88 20.25 17.22
N LEU A 188 -12.58 19.18 16.47
CA LEU A 188 -12.40 17.85 17.05
C LEU A 188 -10.93 17.48 17.30
N ILE A 189 -10.01 17.98 16.50
CA ILE A 189 -8.60 17.57 16.53
C ILE A 189 -7.73 18.55 17.31
N ASP A 190 -7.96 19.87 17.17
CA ASP A 190 -7.13 20.88 17.82
C ASP A 190 -7.09 20.78 19.33
N PRO A 191 -8.19 20.50 20.06
CA PRO A 191 -8.12 20.31 21.50
C PRO A 191 -7.19 19.17 21.91
N VAL A 192 -7.22 18.05 21.16
CA VAL A 192 -6.38 16.87 21.46
C VAL A 192 -4.93 17.13 21.06
N SER A 193 -4.69 17.71 19.87
CA SER A 193 -3.35 18.10 19.45
C SER A 193 -2.72 19.12 20.40
N GLY A 194 -3.55 20.02 20.96
CA GLY A 194 -3.15 20.99 21.97
C GLY A 194 -2.62 20.36 23.25
N ILE A 195 -3.11 19.18 23.66
CA ILE A 195 -2.56 18.44 24.80
C ILE A 195 -1.09 18.10 24.58
N PHE A 196 -0.76 17.60 23.40
CA PHE A 196 0.63 17.23 23.05
C PHE A 196 1.55 18.46 22.98
N LYS A 197 1.04 19.60 22.49
CA LYS A 197 1.80 20.85 22.33
C LYS A 197 1.94 21.62 23.66
N ASN A 198 0.82 21.81 24.33
CA ASN A 198 0.73 22.80 25.43
C ASN A 198 0.87 22.14 26.80
N THR A 199 0.40 20.88 26.99
CA THR A 199 0.45 20.20 28.27
C THR A 199 1.68 19.31 28.38
N LEU A 200 1.99 18.52 27.33
CA LEU A 200 3.18 17.67 27.32
C LEU A 200 4.44 18.40 26.84
N HIS A 201 4.31 19.62 26.30
CA HIS A 201 5.42 20.46 25.81
C HIS A 201 6.38 19.68 24.90
N LEU A 202 5.84 18.80 24.03
CA LEU A 202 6.68 17.99 23.15
C LEU A 202 7.42 18.89 22.15
N PRO A 203 8.72 18.66 21.95
CA PRO A 203 9.45 19.35 20.88
C PRO A 203 8.87 18.96 19.51
N ALA A 204 9.05 19.81 18.49
CA ALA A 204 8.45 19.59 17.18
C ALA A 204 8.79 18.21 16.59
N TRP A 205 10.05 17.75 16.69
CA TRP A 205 10.42 16.40 16.25
C TRP A 205 9.67 15.30 17.01
N GLY A 206 9.38 15.53 18.32
CA GLY A 206 8.60 14.62 19.15
C GLY A 206 7.15 14.53 18.69
N LEU A 207 6.53 15.65 18.31
CA LEU A 207 5.18 15.68 17.72
C LEU A 207 5.11 14.85 16.43
N PHE A 208 6.12 14.97 15.56
CA PHE A 208 6.19 14.17 14.35
C PHE A 208 6.29 12.68 14.63
N LEU A 209 7.15 12.27 15.57
CA LEU A 209 7.31 10.86 15.94
C LEU A 209 6.06 10.28 16.59
N VAL A 210 5.38 11.04 17.45
CA VAL A 210 4.10 10.63 18.04
C VAL A 210 3.05 10.49 16.92
N GLY A 211 2.96 11.45 16.02
CA GLY A 211 2.07 11.39 14.86
C GLY A 211 2.38 10.17 13.98
N LEU A 212 3.65 9.90 13.72
CA LEU A 212 4.08 8.70 12.98
C LEU A 212 3.68 7.40 13.72
N GLY A 213 3.81 7.36 15.02
CA GLY A 213 3.35 6.22 15.84
C GLY A 213 1.84 6.02 15.78
N ILE A 214 1.08 7.12 15.89
CA ILE A 214 -0.38 7.08 15.76
C ILE A 214 -0.82 6.65 14.37
N ILE A 215 -0.18 7.12 13.28
CA ILE A 215 -0.56 6.73 11.92
C ILE A 215 -0.28 5.24 11.67
N LEU A 216 0.79 4.69 12.22
CA LEU A 216 1.07 3.24 12.19
C LEU A 216 -0.02 2.43 12.91
N LEU A 217 -0.42 2.89 14.10
CA LEU A 217 -1.53 2.29 14.82
C LEU A 217 -2.82 2.36 14.01
N THR A 218 -3.10 3.48 13.39
CA THR A 218 -4.30 3.73 12.60
C THR A 218 -4.40 2.76 11.43
N PHE A 219 -3.34 2.55 10.67
CA PHE A 219 -3.35 1.57 9.57
C PHE A 219 -3.59 0.15 10.08
N ASN A 220 -3.03 -0.22 11.23
CA ASN A 220 -3.31 -1.52 11.86
C ASN A 220 -4.79 -1.64 12.28
N LEU A 221 -5.40 -0.56 12.75
CA LEU A 221 -6.82 -0.53 13.09
C LEU A 221 -7.71 -0.60 11.85
N PHE A 222 -7.35 0.10 10.76
CA PHE A 222 -8.05 -0.03 9.49
C PHE A 222 -8.06 -1.47 8.97
N ASP A 223 -6.93 -2.17 9.04
CA ASP A 223 -6.85 -3.58 8.64
C ASP A 223 -7.83 -4.47 9.45
N ARG A 224 -8.06 -4.16 10.73
CA ARG A 224 -9.01 -4.89 11.59
C ARG A 224 -10.48 -4.57 11.31
N CYS A 225 -10.77 -3.40 10.71
CA CYS A 225 -12.13 -3.02 10.32
C CYS A 225 -12.62 -3.84 9.13
N LEU A 226 -11.69 -4.38 8.34
CA LEU A 226 -12.02 -5.08 7.11
C LEU A 226 -12.78 -6.38 7.38
N PRO A 227 -13.75 -6.74 6.53
CA PRO A 227 -14.36 -8.06 6.58
C PRO A 227 -13.30 -9.11 6.26
N GLU A 228 -13.28 -10.19 7.03
CA GLU A 228 -12.46 -11.35 6.69
C GLU A 228 -12.93 -11.91 5.33
N MET A 229 -12.18 -11.61 4.28
CA MET A 229 -12.48 -12.12 2.95
C MET A 229 -12.04 -13.58 2.84
N THR A 230 -12.79 -14.49 3.47
CA THR A 230 -12.64 -15.94 3.24
C THR A 230 -13.39 -16.30 1.95
N ILE A 231 -12.67 -16.57 0.88
CA ILE A 231 -13.27 -17.10 -0.34
C ILE A 231 -13.65 -18.57 -0.06
N LYS A 232 -14.95 -18.83 0.06
CA LYS A 232 -15.46 -20.20 0.27
C LYS A 232 -15.12 -21.06 -0.96
N GLU A 233 -14.62 -22.27 -0.73
CA GLU A 233 -14.22 -23.23 -1.79
C GLU A 233 -15.37 -23.50 -2.79
N SER A 234 -16.62 -23.43 -2.35
CA SER A 234 -17.80 -23.62 -3.21
C SER A 234 -17.98 -22.52 -4.27
N GLN A 235 -17.40 -21.33 -4.07
CA GLN A 235 -17.47 -20.22 -5.03
C GLN A 235 -16.31 -20.26 -6.05
N VAL A 236 -15.24 -20.99 -5.75
CA VAL A 236 -14.04 -21.04 -6.59
C VAL A 236 -14.32 -21.67 -7.96
N GLY A 237 -15.21 -22.63 -8.05
CA GLY A 237 -15.57 -23.29 -9.31
C GLY A 237 -16.22 -22.37 -10.36
N ARG A 238 -17.01 -21.36 -9.94
CA ARG A 238 -17.57 -20.32 -10.84
C ARG A 238 -16.56 -19.22 -11.15
N VAL A 239 -15.72 -18.89 -10.19
CA VAL A 239 -14.69 -17.85 -10.31
C VAL A 239 -13.50 -18.32 -11.14
N SER A 240 -13.25 -19.66 -11.24
CA SER A 240 -12.07 -20.20 -11.92
C SER A 240 -11.93 -19.75 -13.39
N ARG A 241 -13.04 -19.63 -14.13
CA ARG A 241 -12.99 -19.09 -15.51
C ARG A 241 -12.65 -17.61 -15.58
N LEU A 242 -13.10 -16.83 -14.58
CA LEU A 242 -12.87 -15.39 -14.50
C LEU A 242 -11.41 -15.07 -14.12
N VAL A 243 -10.80 -15.90 -13.28
CA VAL A 243 -9.41 -15.76 -12.83
C VAL A 243 -8.39 -15.88 -13.99
N TYR A 244 -8.77 -16.49 -15.11
CA TYR A 244 -7.90 -16.60 -16.29
C TYR A 244 -7.90 -15.35 -17.19
N ASN A 245 -8.79 -14.39 -16.96
CA ASN A 245 -8.83 -13.14 -17.73
C ASN A 245 -7.97 -12.07 -17.03
N PRO A 246 -6.90 -11.56 -17.67
CA PRO A 246 -6.01 -10.56 -17.08
C PRO A 246 -6.75 -9.28 -16.64
N LEU A 247 -7.73 -8.82 -17.43
CA LEU A 247 -8.49 -7.61 -17.11
C LEU A 247 -9.37 -7.81 -15.87
N ILE A 248 -9.97 -8.99 -15.71
CA ILE A 248 -10.79 -9.30 -14.53
C ILE A 248 -9.90 -9.38 -13.29
N MET A 249 -8.73 -10.00 -13.38
CA MET A 249 -7.78 -10.05 -12.27
C MET A 249 -7.25 -8.66 -11.91
N PHE A 250 -7.01 -7.81 -12.89
CA PHE A 250 -6.64 -6.41 -12.67
C PHE A 250 -7.74 -5.66 -11.90
N LEU A 251 -8.99 -5.74 -12.35
CA LEU A 251 -10.13 -5.11 -11.67
C LEU A 251 -10.36 -5.69 -10.27
N LEU A 252 -10.18 -7.01 -10.11
CA LEU A 252 -10.29 -7.65 -8.80
C LEU A 252 -9.20 -7.15 -7.84
N GLY A 253 -7.95 -7.05 -8.29
CA GLY A 253 -6.86 -6.49 -7.52
C GLY A 253 -7.13 -5.04 -7.13
N SER A 254 -7.62 -4.23 -8.06
CA SER A 254 -8.04 -2.86 -7.79
C SER A 254 -9.16 -2.78 -6.75
N ALA A 255 -10.21 -3.60 -6.89
CA ALA A 255 -11.36 -3.59 -5.99
C ALA A 255 -11.01 -4.05 -4.56
N VAL A 256 -10.26 -5.16 -4.45
CA VAL A 256 -9.84 -5.68 -3.14
C VAL A 256 -8.92 -4.70 -2.44
N THR A 257 -7.97 -4.09 -3.17
CA THR A 257 -7.04 -3.13 -2.57
C THR A 257 -7.70 -1.79 -2.29
N LEU A 258 -8.70 -1.38 -3.06
CA LEU A 258 -9.52 -0.20 -2.75
C LEU A 258 -10.20 -0.33 -1.38
N VAL A 259 -10.71 -1.52 -1.07
CA VAL A 259 -11.38 -1.80 0.21
C VAL A 259 -10.34 -1.98 1.33
N SER A 260 -9.26 -2.74 1.07
CA SER A 260 -8.25 -3.04 2.08
C SER A 260 -7.24 -1.91 2.32
N MET A 261 -7.16 -0.92 1.43
CA MET A 261 -6.17 0.15 1.44
C MET A 261 -4.71 -0.34 1.56
N SER A 262 -4.46 -1.65 1.36
CA SER A 262 -3.16 -2.29 1.54
C SER A 262 -2.90 -3.34 0.49
N VAL A 263 -1.80 -3.18 -0.27
CA VAL A 263 -1.34 -4.20 -1.22
C VAL A 263 -0.95 -5.49 -0.50
N SER A 264 -0.32 -5.39 0.66
CA SER A 264 0.13 -6.55 1.45
C SER A 264 -1.06 -7.39 1.92
N VAL A 265 -2.12 -6.76 2.45
CA VAL A 265 -3.35 -7.44 2.86
C VAL A 265 -4.04 -8.04 1.64
N SER A 266 -4.17 -7.29 0.57
CA SER A 266 -4.79 -7.72 -0.69
C SER A 266 -4.09 -8.96 -1.26
N LEU A 267 -2.75 -8.99 -1.27
CA LEU A 267 -1.97 -10.13 -1.76
C LEU A 267 -1.98 -11.32 -0.80
N SER A 268 -2.11 -11.09 0.50
CA SER A 268 -2.19 -12.17 1.49
C SER A 268 -3.38 -13.10 1.25
N ILE A 269 -4.45 -12.59 0.65
CA ILE A 269 -5.62 -13.38 0.24
C ILE A 269 -5.28 -14.32 -0.92
N LEU A 270 -4.41 -13.89 -1.85
CA LEU A 270 -4.05 -14.70 -3.01
C LEU A 270 -3.02 -15.78 -2.70
N VAL A 271 -2.18 -15.60 -1.68
CA VAL A 271 -1.13 -16.56 -1.34
C VAL A 271 -1.71 -17.96 -1.07
N PRO A 272 -2.71 -18.15 -0.18
CA PRO A 272 -3.33 -19.46 0.04
C PRO A 272 -4.00 -20.04 -1.22
N LEU A 273 -4.66 -19.20 -2.03
CA LEU A 273 -5.32 -19.61 -3.27
C LEU A 273 -4.32 -20.08 -4.32
N SER A 274 -3.18 -19.41 -4.42
CA SER A 274 -2.10 -19.84 -5.30
C SER A 274 -1.44 -21.13 -4.84
N HIS A 275 -1.23 -21.30 -3.52
CA HIS A 275 -0.70 -22.55 -2.96
C HIS A 275 -1.60 -23.77 -3.20
N ARG A 276 -2.91 -23.56 -3.20
CA ARG A 276 -3.92 -24.60 -3.50
C ARG A 276 -4.13 -24.81 -5.01
N GLY A 277 -3.42 -24.07 -5.88
CA GLY A 277 -3.53 -24.19 -7.33
C GLY A 277 -4.77 -23.53 -7.95
N PHE A 278 -5.57 -22.81 -7.19
CA PHE A 278 -6.76 -22.10 -7.70
C PHE A 278 -6.40 -20.87 -8.53
N VAL A 279 -5.29 -20.22 -8.21
CA VAL A 279 -4.77 -19.05 -8.94
C VAL A 279 -3.37 -19.36 -9.41
N ARG A 280 -3.14 -19.32 -10.73
CA ARG A 280 -1.80 -19.47 -11.29
C ARG A 280 -0.97 -18.22 -11.06
N ARG A 281 0.36 -18.36 -10.98
CA ARG A 281 1.29 -17.24 -10.77
C ARG A 281 1.16 -16.15 -11.85
N GLU A 282 0.88 -16.55 -13.09
CA GLU A 282 0.67 -15.66 -14.22
C GLU A 282 -0.50 -14.69 -13.95
N ASN A 283 -1.59 -15.20 -13.39
CA ASN A 283 -2.81 -14.45 -13.13
C ASN A 283 -2.68 -13.47 -11.96
N VAL A 284 -1.65 -13.63 -11.11
CA VAL A 284 -1.36 -12.71 -10.01
C VAL A 284 -0.76 -11.39 -10.52
N ILE A 285 -0.05 -11.40 -11.64
CA ILE A 285 0.59 -10.20 -12.20
C ILE A 285 -0.42 -9.06 -12.44
N PRO A 286 -1.51 -9.24 -13.21
CA PRO A 286 -2.49 -8.17 -13.41
C PRO A 286 -3.21 -7.77 -12.11
N TYR A 287 -3.42 -8.69 -11.19
CA TYR A 287 -3.95 -8.37 -9.86
C TYR A 287 -3.03 -7.40 -9.11
N ILE A 288 -1.71 -7.66 -9.08
CA ILE A 288 -0.73 -6.76 -8.45
C ILE A 288 -0.74 -5.40 -9.15
N MET A 289 -0.87 -5.35 -10.48
CA MET A 289 -0.96 -4.08 -11.23
C MET A 289 -2.15 -3.25 -10.75
N GLY A 290 -3.34 -3.86 -10.65
CA GLY A 290 -4.53 -3.19 -10.16
C GLY A 290 -4.42 -2.73 -8.72
N ALA A 291 -3.87 -3.58 -7.85
CA ALA A 291 -3.63 -3.27 -6.45
C ALA A 291 -2.70 -2.06 -6.26
N ASN A 292 -1.67 -1.92 -7.09
CA ASN A 292 -0.73 -0.79 -7.02
C ASN A 292 -1.36 0.56 -7.38
N ILE A 293 -2.51 0.60 -8.07
CA ILE A 293 -3.22 1.85 -8.37
C ILE A 293 -4.05 2.29 -7.18
N THR A 294 -4.88 1.39 -6.66
CA THR A 294 -5.88 1.74 -5.64
C THR A 294 -5.30 1.85 -4.24
N THR A 295 -4.07 1.36 -4.01
CA THR A 295 -3.36 1.57 -2.73
C THR A 295 -3.07 3.03 -2.42
N PHE A 296 -3.13 3.93 -3.42
CA PHE A 296 -2.89 5.37 -3.20
C PHE A 296 -4.10 6.13 -2.63
N ILE A 297 -5.25 5.47 -2.47
CA ILE A 297 -6.47 6.11 -1.94
C ILE A 297 -6.24 6.65 -0.53
N ASP A 298 -5.53 5.92 0.32
CA ASP A 298 -5.14 6.35 1.66
C ASP A 298 -4.25 7.61 1.63
N THR A 299 -3.30 7.63 0.69
CA THR A 299 -2.38 8.75 0.49
C THR A 299 -3.10 9.96 -0.12
N LEU A 300 -4.06 9.72 -1.04
CA LEU A 300 -4.90 10.76 -1.59
C LEU A 300 -5.80 11.38 -0.50
N LEU A 301 -6.36 10.54 0.37
CA LEU A 301 -7.11 11.02 1.52
C LEU A 301 -6.24 11.90 2.43
N ALA A 302 -5.00 11.49 2.71
CA ALA A 302 -4.05 12.31 3.47
C ALA A 302 -3.78 13.66 2.78
N ALA A 303 -3.57 13.67 1.47
CA ALA A 303 -3.34 14.90 0.70
C ALA A 303 -4.53 15.87 0.75
N VAL A 304 -5.75 15.34 0.66
CA VAL A 304 -7.00 16.13 0.77
C VAL A 304 -7.16 16.71 2.18
N LEU A 305 -6.90 15.90 3.22
CA LEU A 305 -6.99 16.31 4.61
C LEU A 305 -5.95 17.38 5.00
N LEU A 306 -4.77 17.37 4.38
CA LEU A 306 -3.78 18.44 4.53
C LEU A 306 -4.21 19.76 3.87
N ASN A 307 -5.28 19.74 3.08
CA ASN A 307 -5.79 20.89 2.31
C ASN A 307 -4.71 21.57 1.43
N ASN A 308 -3.81 20.76 0.88
CA ASN A 308 -2.68 21.19 0.07
C ASN A 308 -2.83 20.75 -1.38
N HIS A 309 -3.09 21.68 -2.29
CA HIS A 309 -3.30 21.39 -3.72
C HIS A 309 -2.10 20.73 -4.38
N ALA A 310 -0.88 21.10 -3.98
CA ALA A 310 0.33 20.48 -4.50
C ALA A 310 0.44 19.01 -4.06
N ALA A 311 0.06 18.70 -2.81
CA ALA A 311 0.01 17.34 -2.30
C ALA A 311 -0.97 16.47 -3.10
N VAL A 312 -2.18 16.98 -3.36
CA VAL A 312 -3.18 16.29 -4.20
C VAL A 312 -2.64 16.04 -5.61
N SER A 313 -2.04 17.06 -6.22
CA SER A 313 -1.46 16.95 -7.57
C SER A 313 -0.35 15.90 -7.63
N VAL A 314 0.50 15.81 -6.60
CA VAL A 314 1.58 14.82 -6.51
C VAL A 314 1.01 13.40 -6.43
N VAL A 315 0.03 13.15 -5.58
CA VAL A 315 -0.57 11.81 -5.44
C VAL A 315 -1.34 11.43 -6.71
N MET A 316 -2.06 12.36 -7.32
CA MET A 316 -2.76 12.13 -8.59
C MET A 316 -1.77 11.81 -9.72
N ALA A 317 -0.61 12.49 -9.77
CA ALA A 317 0.43 12.18 -10.76
C ALA A 317 0.96 10.76 -10.60
N GLU A 318 1.13 10.30 -9.36
CA GLU A 318 1.58 8.94 -9.07
C GLU A 318 0.51 7.91 -9.45
N MET A 319 -0.74 8.10 -9.02
CA MET A 319 -1.84 7.22 -9.38
C MET A 319 -2.01 7.08 -10.88
N LEU A 320 -2.02 8.21 -11.61
CA LEU A 320 -2.15 8.22 -13.06
C LEU A 320 -0.91 7.64 -13.75
N GLY A 321 0.29 7.93 -13.26
CA GLY A 321 1.54 7.38 -13.75
C GLY A 321 1.55 5.86 -13.70
N VAL A 322 1.19 5.29 -12.54
CA VAL A 322 1.06 3.84 -12.34
C VAL A 322 -0.07 3.28 -13.20
N ALA A 323 -1.24 3.94 -13.24
CA ALA A 323 -2.39 3.47 -14.01
C ALA A 323 -2.10 3.42 -15.51
N ILE A 324 -1.54 4.48 -16.06
CA ILE A 324 -1.18 4.54 -17.49
C ILE A 324 -0.12 3.50 -17.82
N THR A 325 0.92 3.35 -16.98
CA THR A 325 1.94 2.32 -17.16
C THR A 325 1.33 0.92 -17.13
N ALA A 326 0.49 0.62 -16.15
CA ALA A 326 -0.21 -0.66 -16.03
C ALA A 326 -1.08 -0.95 -17.26
N MET A 327 -1.84 0.05 -17.73
CA MET A 327 -2.71 -0.09 -18.90
C MET A 327 -1.91 -0.31 -20.19
N ILE A 328 -0.80 0.40 -20.38
CA ILE A 328 0.09 0.18 -21.52
C ILE A 328 0.62 -1.27 -21.50
N ILE A 329 1.12 -1.74 -20.37
CA ILE A 329 1.61 -3.11 -20.25
C ILE A 329 0.49 -4.11 -20.50
N LEU A 330 -0.69 -3.92 -19.88
CA LEU A 330 -1.81 -4.86 -19.95
C LEU A 330 -2.39 -4.98 -21.38
N LEU A 331 -2.50 -3.85 -22.09
CA LEU A 331 -3.14 -3.83 -23.40
C LEU A 331 -2.17 -4.13 -24.56
N VAL A 332 -0.91 -3.69 -24.45
CA VAL A 332 0.03 -3.74 -25.58
C VAL A 332 1.04 -4.87 -25.44
N ALA A 333 1.54 -5.11 -24.22
CA ALA A 333 2.72 -5.96 -24.03
C ALA A 333 2.54 -7.09 -22.99
N PHE A 334 1.30 -7.36 -22.53
CA PHE A 334 1.07 -8.23 -21.39
C PHE A 334 1.80 -9.56 -21.47
N ARG A 335 1.64 -10.32 -22.54
CA ARG A 335 2.27 -11.66 -22.70
C ARG A 335 3.81 -11.62 -22.71
N ARG A 336 4.41 -10.53 -23.21
CA ARG A 336 5.87 -10.36 -23.19
C ARG A 336 6.34 -10.01 -21.78
N TYR A 337 5.63 -9.11 -21.15
CA TYR A 337 5.89 -8.66 -19.77
C TYR A 337 5.76 -9.82 -18.79
N GLU A 338 4.68 -10.58 -18.84
CA GLU A 338 4.41 -11.76 -18.01
C GLU A 338 5.57 -12.76 -18.10
N ARG A 339 5.96 -13.14 -19.34
CA ARG A 339 7.11 -14.04 -19.55
C ARG A 339 8.41 -13.49 -18.98
N GLY A 340 8.65 -12.19 -19.13
CA GLY A 340 9.82 -11.51 -18.59
C GLY A 340 9.84 -11.54 -17.06
N ALA A 341 8.75 -11.16 -16.42
CA ALA A 341 8.62 -11.15 -14.98
C ALA A 341 8.78 -12.55 -14.35
N LEU A 342 8.14 -13.55 -14.94
CA LEU A 342 8.26 -14.94 -14.50
C LEU A 342 9.68 -15.50 -14.68
N ARG A 343 10.34 -15.21 -15.80
CA ARG A 343 11.75 -15.59 -16.03
C ARG A 343 12.68 -14.93 -15.02
N PHE A 344 12.45 -13.65 -14.72
CA PHE A 344 13.24 -12.93 -13.73
C PHE A 344 13.08 -13.56 -12.34
N VAL A 345 11.85 -13.85 -11.91
CA VAL A 345 11.58 -14.53 -10.64
C VAL A 345 12.26 -15.91 -10.59
N GLN A 346 12.15 -16.67 -11.68
CA GLN A 346 12.81 -17.97 -11.80
C GLN A 346 14.32 -17.83 -11.69
N TRP A 347 14.94 -16.90 -12.42
CA TRP A 347 16.39 -16.65 -12.37
C TRP A 347 16.85 -16.30 -10.94
N VAL A 348 16.11 -15.43 -10.23
CA VAL A 348 16.44 -15.07 -8.84
C VAL A 348 16.36 -16.29 -7.91
N THR A 349 15.35 -17.16 -8.10
CA THR A 349 15.12 -18.30 -7.19
C THR A 349 15.96 -19.54 -7.52
N GLU A 350 16.52 -19.64 -8.73
CA GLU A 350 17.23 -20.82 -9.22
C GLU A 350 18.54 -21.06 -8.44
N LYS A 351 19.36 -20.03 -8.26
CA LYS A 351 20.68 -20.13 -7.61
C LYS A 351 20.76 -19.27 -6.36
N ASN A 352 21.52 -19.75 -5.35
CA ASN A 352 21.78 -18.98 -4.13
C ASN A 352 22.48 -17.66 -4.42
N LEU A 353 23.39 -17.65 -5.39
CA LEU A 353 24.11 -16.43 -5.78
C LEU A 353 23.17 -15.38 -6.38
N ASN A 354 22.24 -15.78 -7.26
CA ASN A 354 21.30 -14.86 -7.87
C ASN A 354 20.39 -14.23 -6.81
N LEU A 355 19.90 -15.04 -5.84
CA LEU A 355 19.14 -14.51 -4.73
C LEU A 355 19.94 -13.55 -3.86
N ALA A 356 21.20 -13.91 -3.54
CA ALA A 356 22.08 -13.04 -2.76
C ALA A 356 22.36 -11.72 -3.48
N LEU A 357 22.64 -11.76 -4.79
CA LEU A 357 22.83 -10.56 -5.63
C LEU A 357 21.56 -9.70 -5.66
N PHE A 358 20.40 -10.32 -5.83
CA PHE A 358 19.12 -9.60 -5.82
C PHE A 358 18.89 -8.94 -4.44
N MET A 359 19.04 -9.69 -3.35
CA MET A 359 18.88 -9.16 -1.99
C MET A 359 19.87 -8.03 -1.70
N PHE A 360 21.13 -8.18 -2.11
CA PHE A 360 22.12 -7.12 -1.99
C PHE A 360 21.70 -5.87 -2.78
N SER A 361 21.24 -6.04 -4.01
CA SER A 361 20.83 -4.93 -4.88
C SER A 361 19.68 -4.12 -4.30
N ILE A 362 18.66 -4.74 -3.74
CA ILE A 362 17.50 -4.03 -3.20
C ILE A 362 17.82 -3.22 -1.93
N PHE A 363 18.91 -3.54 -1.24
CA PHE A 363 19.44 -2.71 -0.15
C PHE A 363 20.46 -1.68 -0.64
N LEU A 364 21.32 -2.05 -1.60
CA LEU A 364 22.35 -1.17 -2.13
C LEU A 364 21.75 -0.01 -2.93
N ILE A 365 20.75 -0.28 -3.80
CA ILE A 365 20.17 0.74 -4.67
C ILE A 365 19.67 1.96 -3.88
N PRO A 366 18.78 1.81 -2.85
CA PRO A 366 18.32 2.97 -2.12
C PRO A 366 19.44 3.70 -1.35
N ILE A 367 20.48 2.99 -0.88
CA ILE A 367 21.64 3.63 -0.24
C ILE A 367 22.39 4.48 -1.27
N VAL A 368 22.65 3.95 -2.45
CA VAL A 368 23.30 4.70 -3.53
C VAL A 368 22.46 5.92 -3.93
N LEU A 369 21.15 5.77 -4.04
CA LEU A 369 20.24 6.89 -4.37
C LEU A 369 20.28 8.01 -3.32
N ILE A 370 20.50 7.71 -2.05
CA ILE A 370 20.66 8.74 -1.00
C ILE A 370 22.01 9.47 -1.15
N LEU A 371 23.03 8.79 -1.64
CA LEU A 371 24.40 9.34 -1.71
C LEU A 371 24.65 10.18 -2.98
N ILE A 372 23.80 10.06 -4.00
CA ILE A 372 23.88 10.85 -5.25
C ILE A 372 23.25 12.22 -5.05
#